data_5418bdd93e8f7888afd00c3aed8a8c79
#
_entry.id   5418bdd93e8f7888afd00c3aed8a8c79
#
_cell.length_a   1.000
_cell.length_b   1.000
_cell.length_c   1.000
_cell.angle_alpha   90.00
_cell.angle_beta   90.00
_cell.angle_gamma   90.00
#
_symmetry.space_group_name_H-M   'P 1'
#
loop_
_entity.id
_entity.type
_entity.pdbx_description
1 polymer ?
#
loop_
_entity_poly.entity_id
_entity_poly.type
_entity_poly.pdbx_seq_one_letter_code
_entity_poly.pdbx_strand_id
1 'polypeptide(L)'
;MLCTYNARTVSTNADLHALLEAAGRIKFHVIALQETKSKKSEVRQLNDGTLIIRGEKFPSRNVGGVGFVVHPSVVHLVDSHEILSPRLAILRLHLPRRKSISIINCYSPTLTADESELDTF
;
A
#
# COMPACT_ATOMS: atom_id res chain seq x y z
N MET A 1 8.29 5.67 11.46
CA MET A 1 9.11 4.75 10.64
C MET A 1 8.34 4.33 9.40
N LEU A 2 8.94 4.46 8.25
CA LEU A 2 8.40 3.96 7.00
C LEU A 2 8.94 2.55 6.74
N CYS A 3 8.05 1.61 6.47
CA CYS A 3 8.41 0.23 6.14
C CYS A 3 7.88 -0.11 4.76
N THR A 4 8.54 -1.06 4.10
CA THR A 4 8.03 -1.64 2.86
C THR A 4 7.76 -3.12 3.08
N TYR A 5 6.76 -3.64 2.41
CA TYR A 5 6.37 -5.03 2.54
C TYR A 5 5.80 -5.53 1.23
N ASN A 6 6.42 -6.58 0.69
CA ASN A 6 5.88 -7.27 -0.47
C ASN A 6 4.88 -8.29 0.05
N ALA A 7 3.62 -7.94 -0.04
CA ALA A 7 2.55 -8.72 0.58
C ALA A 7 2.23 -10.00 -0.19
N ARG A 8 2.65 -10.09 -1.44
CA ARG A 8 2.29 -11.15 -2.39
C ARG A 8 0.82 -11.53 -2.38
N THR A 9 0.19 -11.49 -1.21
CA THR A 9 -1.23 -11.78 -1.07
C THR A 9 -1.77 -11.08 0.17
N VAL A 10 -2.24 -9.84 0.01
CA VAL A 10 -3.05 -9.17 1.04
C VAL A 10 -4.40 -8.86 0.39
N SER A 11 -5.03 -9.89 -0.14
CA SER A 11 -6.31 -9.74 -0.83
C SER A 11 -7.49 -10.13 0.04
N THR A 12 -7.27 -10.86 1.13
CA THR A 12 -8.33 -11.27 2.05
C THR A 12 -8.17 -10.58 3.41
N ASN A 13 -9.25 -10.57 4.19
CA ASN A 13 -9.20 -10.04 5.55
C ASN A 13 -8.25 -10.84 6.44
N ALA A 14 -8.17 -12.15 6.24
CA ALA A 14 -7.26 -12.99 7.00
C ALA A 14 -5.79 -12.62 6.74
N ASP A 15 -5.45 -12.39 5.48
CA ASP A 15 -4.11 -11.97 5.11
C ASP A 15 -3.76 -10.62 5.73
N LEU A 16 -4.73 -9.70 5.73
CA LEU A 16 -4.56 -8.38 6.30
C LEU A 16 -4.34 -8.46 7.80
N HIS A 17 -5.12 -9.28 8.50
CA HIS A 17 -4.95 -9.46 9.95
C HIS A 17 -3.59 -10.06 10.28
N ALA A 18 -3.12 -11.02 9.49
CA ALA A 18 -1.80 -11.60 9.68
C ALA A 18 -0.69 -10.55 9.53
N LEU A 19 -0.82 -9.68 8.53
CA LEU A 19 0.13 -8.58 8.32
C LEU A 19 0.12 -7.62 9.50
N LEU A 20 -1.06 -7.22 9.96
CA LEU A 20 -1.18 -6.27 11.06
C LEU A 20 -0.66 -6.85 12.36
N GLU A 21 -0.86 -8.14 12.60
CA GLU A 21 -0.32 -8.80 13.77
C GLU A 21 1.21 -8.82 13.74
N ALA A 22 1.79 -9.15 12.58
CA ALA A 22 3.23 -9.12 12.42
C ALA A 22 3.79 -7.69 12.56
N ALA A 23 3.10 -6.70 11.99
CA ALA A 23 3.50 -5.30 12.07
C ALA A 23 3.39 -4.75 13.48
N GLY A 24 2.49 -5.28 14.29
CA GLY A 24 2.35 -4.87 15.69
C GLY A 24 3.59 -5.14 16.54
N ARG A 25 4.49 -5.98 16.05
CA ARG A 25 5.75 -6.29 16.74
C ARG A 25 6.84 -5.27 16.44
N ILE A 26 6.63 -4.41 15.46
CA ILE A 26 7.55 -3.34 15.12
C ILE A 26 6.80 -2.01 15.21
N LYS A 27 7.54 -0.95 15.49
CA LYS A 27 6.95 0.38 15.52
C LYS A 27 6.98 0.96 14.11
N PHE A 28 5.82 1.06 13.49
CA PHE A 28 5.73 1.65 12.16
C PHE A 28 4.78 2.85 12.18
N HIS A 29 4.94 3.74 11.22
CA HIS A 29 3.99 4.82 10.94
C HIS A 29 3.25 4.57 9.63
N VAL A 30 3.97 4.15 8.62
CA VAL A 30 3.42 3.81 7.32
C VAL A 30 4.11 2.56 6.80
N ILE A 31 3.33 1.62 6.28
CA ILE A 31 3.85 0.45 5.56
C ILE A 31 3.40 0.58 4.11
N ALA A 32 4.36 0.59 3.19
CA ALA A 32 4.07 0.53 1.76
C ALA A 32 3.90 -0.93 1.35
N LEU A 33 2.76 -1.25 0.78
CA LEU A 33 2.41 -2.61 0.36
C LEU A 33 2.64 -2.79 -1.13
N GLN A 34 3.21 -3.92 -1.49
CA GLN A 34 3.43 -4.29 -2.88
C GLN A 34 2.84 -5.67 -3.13
N GLU A 35 2.36 -5.91 -4.36
CA GLU A 35 1.73 -7.17 -4.75
C GLU A 35 0.55 -7.55 -3.87
N THR A 36 -0.32 -6.60 -3.59
CA THR A 36 -1.52 -6.88 -2.79
C THR A 36 -2.48 -7.82 -3.50
N LYS A 37 -2.45 -7.82 -4.84
CA LYS A 37 -3.31 -8.66 -5.69
C LYS A 37 -4.79 -8.48 -5.40
N SER A 38 -5.17 -7.29 -4.96
CA SER A 38 -6.56 -6.97 -4.66
C SER A 38 -7.37 -6.89 -5.95
N LYS A 39 -8.60 -7.39 -5.91
CA LYS A 39 -9.48 -7.39 -7.09
C LYS A 39 -10.02 -6.00 -7.38
N LYS A 40 -10.06 -5.12 -6.40
CA LYS A 40 -10.55 -3.75 -6.56
C LYS A 40 -9.79 -2.82 -5.63
N SER A 41 -9.80 -1.54 -5.98
CA SER A 41 -9.25 -0.51 -5.09
C SER A 41 -10.18 -0.31 -3.90
N GLU A 42 -9.61 -0.16 -2.73
CA GLU A 42 -10.35 -0.06 -1.49
C GLU A 42 -9.63 0.82 -0.49
N VAL A 43 -10.38 1.65 0.22
CA VAL A 43 -9.90 2.39 1.38
C VAL A 43 -10.74 1.96 2.57
N ARG A 44 -10.09 1.56 3.64
CA ARG A 44 -10.76 1.04 4.81
C ARG A 44 -10.08 1.52 6.08
N GLN A 45 -10.88 1.98 7.02
CA GLN A 45 -10.37 2.34 8.35
C GLN A 45 -10.87 1.30 9.35
N LEU A 46 -9.93 0.74 10.11
CA LEU A 46 -10.25 -0.27 11.11
C LEU A 46 -10.75 0.37 12.41
N ASN A 47 -11.31 -0.44 13.30
CA ASN A 47 -11.85 0.04 14.57
C ASN A 47 -10.80 0.71 15.45
N ASP A 48 -9.55 0.30 15.34
CA ASP A 48 -8.45 0.90 16.11
C ASP A 48 -7.90 2.19 15.47
N GLY A 49 -8.44 2.60 14.32
CA GLY A 49 -8.01 3.78 13.61
C GLY A 49 -7.00 3.54 12.48
N THR A 50 -6.50 2.33 12.33
CA THR A 50 -5.58 2.01 11.22
C THR A 50 -6.26 2.25 9.89
N LEU A 51 -5.58 2.98 9.01
CA LEU A 51 -6.08 3.24 7.65
C LEU A 51 -5.38 2.32 6.67
N ILE A 52 -6.18 1.65 5.85
CA ILE A 52 -5.67 0.72 4.85
C ILE A 52 -6.13 1.19 3.48
N ILE A 53 -5.17 1.38 2.59
CA ILE A 53 -5.40 1.77 1.21
C ILE A 53 -4.83 0.67 0.33
N ARG A 54 -5.68 0.05 -0.48
CA ARG A 54 -5.27 -1.02 -1.40
C ARG A 54 -5.67 -0.66 -2.81
N GLY A 55 -4.71 -0.69 -3.72
CA GLY A 55 -4.99 -0.55 -5.15
C GLY A 55 -5.25 -1.91 -5.78
N GLU A 56 -5.98 -1.92 -6.88
CA GLU A 56 -6.29 -3.16 -7.56
C GLU A 56 -5.10 -3.70 -8.35
N LYS A 57 -5.09 -5.02 -8.55
CA LYS A 57 -4.11 -5.69 -9.38
C LYS A 57 -4.37 -5.41 -10.86
N PHE A 58 -3.46 -5.85 -11.75
CA PHE A 58 -3.71 -5.83 -13.19
C PHE A 58 -4.95 -6.65 -13.51
N PRO A 59 -5.91 -6.11 -14.30
CA PRO A 59 -7.20 -6.76 -14.51
C PRO A 59 -7.11 -8.16 -15.12
N SER A 60 -6.16 -8.39 -16.00
CA SER A 60 -6.04 -9.66 -16.72
C SER A 60 -5.07 -10.64 -16.10
N ARG A 61 -4.45 -10.30 -14.97
CA ARG A 61 -3.41 -11.13 -14.35
C ARG A 61 -3.47 -11.06 -12.84
N ASN A 62 -2.93 -12.09 -12.21
CA ASN A 62 -2.82 -12.10 -10.75
C ASN A 62 -1.47 -11.50 -10.31
N VAL A 63 -1.23 -10.27 -10.74
CA VAL A 63 0.01 -9.53 -10.52
C VAL A 63 -0.30 -8.09 -10.16
N GLY A 64 0.50 -7.51 -9.30
CA GLY A 64 0.42 -6.09 -8.98
C GLY A 64 -0.51 -5.79 -7.83
N GLY A 65 -0.85 -4.53 -7.73
CA GLY A 65 -1.57 -3.97 -6.60
C GLY A 65 -0.59 -3.40 -5.60
N VAL A 66 -0.74 -2.12 -5.31
CA VAL A 66 0.09 -1.41 -4.34
C VAL A 66 -0.82 -0.67 -3.37
N GLY A 67 -0.32 -0.39 -2.18
CA GLY A 67 -1.12 0.31 -1.21
C GLY A 67 -0.32 0.74 -0.01
N PHE A 68 -1.03 1.12 1.05
CA PHE A 68 -0.43 1.60 2.27
C PHE A 68 -1.21 1.14 3.48
N VAL A 69 -0.51 0.89 4.57
CA VAL A 69 -1.10 0.75 5.90
C VAL A 69 -0.57 1.92 6.72
N VAL A 70 -1.47 2.72 7.26
CA VAL A 70 -1.13 3.93 8.02
C VAL A 70 -1.51 3.71 9.48
N HIS A 71 -0.51 3.89 10.35
CA HIS A 71 -0.72 3.73 11.79
C HIS A 71 -1.68 4.80 12.32
N PRO A 72 -2.55 4.45 13.28
CA PRO A 72 -3.52 5.41 13.83
C PRO A 72 -2.92 6.73 14.29
N SER A 73 -1.70 6.70 14.81
CA SER A 73 -1.05 7.90 15.33
C SER A 73 -0.77 8.96 14.27
N VAL A 74 -0.74 8.59 12.99
CA VAL A 74 -0.42 9.52 11.89
C VAL A 74 -1.53 9.63 10.84
N VAL A 75 -2.64 8.93 11.02
CA VAL A 75 -3.76 9.00 10.06
C VAL A 75 -4.25 10.44 9.90
N HIS A 76 -4.28 11.23 10.99
CA HIS A 76 -4.72 12.63 10.94
C HIS A 76 -3.81 13.51 10.08
N LEU A 77 -2.62 13.04 9.76
CA LEU A 77 -1.68 13.79 8.91
C LEU A 77 -1.89 13.48 7.42
N VAL A 78 -2.69 12.49 7.09
CA VAL A 78 -2.93 12.13 5.69
C VAL A 78 -3.70 13.26 5.01
N ASP A 79 -3.08 13.87 4.01
CA ASP A 79 -3.68 14.92 3.21
C ASP A 79 -4.43 14.34 2.03
N SER A 80 -3.80 13.40 1.33
CA SER A 80 -4.41 12.77 0.17
C SER A 80 -3.71 11.46 -0.16
N HIS A 81 -4.37 10.63 -0.94
CA HIS A 81 -3.76 9.44 -1.51
C HIS A 81 -4.21 9.29 -2.95
N GLU A 82 -3.42 8.59 -3.75
CA GLU A 82 -3.68 8.43 -5.16
C GLU A 82 -3.13 7.09 -5.64
N ILE A 83 -3.97 6.29 -6.25
CA ILE A 83 -3.57 5.03 -6.89
C ILE A 83 -3.54 5.29 -8.39
N LEU A 84 -2.36 5.41 -8.95
CA LEU A 84 -2.19 5.74 -10.35
C LEU A 84 -2.22 4.52 -11.26
N SER A 85 -1.76 3.38 -10.74
CA SER A 85 -1.76 2.12 -11.47
C SER A 85 -1.55 0.97 -10.50
N PRO A 86 -1.63 -0.29 -10.96
CA PRO A 86 -1.28 -1.43 -10.12
C PRO A 86 0.17 -1.46 -9.64
N ARG A 87 1.00 -0.54 -10.12
CA ARG A 87 2.41 -0.47 -9.75
C ARG A 87 2.81 0.84 -9.08
N LEU A 88 1.89 1.80 -8.98
CA LEU A 88 2.25 3.14 -8.51
C LEU A 88 1.15 3.74 -7.66
N ALA A 89 1.50 4.10 -6.44
CA ALA A 89 0.61 4.80 -5.53
C ALA A 89 1.36 5.90 -4.79
N ILE A 90 0.66 6.94 -4.42
CA ILE A 90 1.23 8.08 -3.71
C ILE A 90 0.39 8.37 -2.48
N LEU A 91 1.06 8.52 -1.35
CA LEU A 91 0.46 8.96 -0.10
C LEU A 91 1.08 10.30 0.29
N ARG A 92 0.25 11.32 0.49
CA ARG A 92 0.71 12.64 0.89
C ARG A 92 0.35 12.91 2.33
N LEU A 93 1.34 13.31 3.11
CA LEU A 93 1.18 13.65 4.52
C LEU A 93 1.50 15.11 4.73
N HIS A 94 0.68 15.77 5.53
CA HIS A 94 0.92 17.15 5.93
C HIS A 94 1.41 17.15 7.38
N LEU A 95 2.70 17.43 7.54
CA LEU A 95 3.35 17.41 8.85
C LEU A 95 3.23 18.76 9.56
N PRO A 96 3.46 18.78 10.88
CA PRO A 96 3.54 20.05 11.61
C PRO A 96 4.57 20.99 10.99
N ARG A 97 4.41 22.29 11.24
CA ARG A 97 5.28 23.36 10.71
C ARG A 97 5.19 23.50 9.19
N ARG A 98 4.03 23.22 8.63
CA ARG A 98 3.73 23.38 7.20
C ARG A 98 4.63 22.57 6.28
N LYS A 99 5.18 21.47 6.76
CA LYS A 99 5.93 20.53 5.93
C LYS A 99 5.00 19.50 5.32
N SER A 100 5.24 19.18 4.07
CA SER A 100 4.52 18.12 3.39
C SER A 100 5.51 17.10 2.87
N ILE A 101 5.17 15.82 2.98
CA ILE A 101 5.95 14.75 2.38
C ILE A 101 5.05 13.89 1.51
N SER A 102 5.63 13.39 0.43
CA SER A 102 4.95 12.44 -0.43
C SER A 102 5.70 11.12 -0.36
N ILE A 103 4.97 10.04 -0.09
CA ILE A 103 5.53 8.70 -0.09
C ILE A 103 5.08 8.05 -1.39
N ILE A 104 6.04 7.76 -2.25
CA ILE A 104 5.78 7.16 -3.55
C ILE A 104 6.07 5.67 -3.44
N ASN A 105 5.05 4.86 -3.65
CA ASN A 105 5.17 3.40 -3.64
C ASN A 105 5.17 2.93 -5.09
N CYS A 106 6.34 2.62 -5.59
CA CYS A 106 6.53 2.18 -6.95
C CYS A 106 7.04 0.73 -6.94
N TYR A 107 6.35 -0.13 -7.66
CA TYR A 107 6.65 -1.54 -7.68
C TYR A 107 6.87 -2.00 -9.12
N SER A 108 7.98 -2.69 -9.35
CA SER A 108 8.28 -3.30 -10.64
C SER A 108 8.16 -4.82 -10.51
N PRO A 109 7.26 -5.46 -11.26
CA PRO A 109 7.14 -6.92 -11.22
C PRO A 109 8.45 -7.59 -11.58
N THR A 110 8.67 -8.80 -11.03
CA THR A 110 9.87 -9.57 -11.34
C THR A 110 9.85 -10.07 -12.79
N LEU A 111 11.01 -10.52 -13.27
CA LEU A 111 11.13 -11.04 -14.64
C LEU A 111 10.33 -12.29 -14.92
N THR A 112 9.89 -13.01 -13.90
CA THR A 112 8.96 -14.11 -14.08
C THR A 112 7.59 -13.62 -14.47
N ALA A 113 7.32 -12.32 -14.28
CA ALA A 113 6.15 -11.69 -14.83
C ALA A 113 6.34 -11.54 -16.35
N ASP A 114 5.25 -11.31 -17.03
CA ASP A 114 5.24 -11.17 -18.48
C ASP A 114 6.13 -9.99 -18.92
N GLU A 115 6.96 -10.22 -19.94
CA GLU A 115 7.84 -9.19 -20.47
C GLU A 115 7.10 -7.97 -20.97
N SER A 116 5.88 -8.12 -21.44
CA SER A 116 5.07 -6.99 -21.91
C SER A 116 4.80 -5.97 -20.80
N GLU A 117 4.86 -6.37 -19.54
CA GLU A 117 4.70 -5.44 -18.44
C GLU A 117 5.90 -4.53 -18.26
N LEU A 118 7.09 -5.05 -18.56
CA LEU A 118 8.31 -4.26 -18.47
C LEU A 118 8.30 -3.15 -19.51
N ASP A 119 7.75 -3.43 -20.69
CA ASP A 119 7.65 -2.46 -21.75
C ASP A 119 6.69 -1.32 -21.44
N THR A 120 5.68 -1.58 -20.62
CA THR A 120 4.70 -0.57 -20.26
C THR A 120 5.09 0.23 -19.03
N PHE A 121 6.10 -0.18 -18.35
CA PHE A 121 6.58 0.53 -17.18
C PHE A 121 7.44 1.73 -17.58
#